data_b24fc6aead08fcf390d49c870df08ccc
#
_entry.id   b24fc6aead08fcf390d49c870df08ccc
#
_cell.length_a   1.000
_cell.length_b   1.000
_cell.length_c   1.000
_cell.angle_alpha   90.00
_cell.angle_beta   90.00
_cell.angle_gamma   90.00
#
_symmetry.space_group_name_H-M   'P 1'
#
loop_
_entity.id
_entity.type
_entity.pdbx_description
1 polymer ?
#
loop_
_entity_poly.entity_id
_entity_poly.type
_entity_poly.pdbx_seq_one_letter_code
_entity_poly.pdbx_strand_id
1 'polypeptide(L)'
;VKFDLRNAINSISDVVMNRPAPLREFDQIYMKVADMVIQAEYVARVFNGKKVVFVGDGDGIALSAAHLKAQDVIDYGPSSITLLDFDERIVNSVLRFGEKLAPKVEITAHLYNVADPLPLGHFGVYDGFHINPPWGASNGGQSVTAFLERGSQATNARGLGIVVIADDPNLPWTQEVLRDTQKRAIELGYVVSEMLPQLHLYHLDDAPDLRSCSCLFRRVVPSLMENSSDKLSADRLRNFYGKNNPLTYKYVRETPDLNVNREADQRYSLEHYEEFRDA
;
A
#
# COMPACT_ATOMS: atom_id res chain seq x y z
N VAL A 1 9.71 -17.01 15.14
CA VAL A 1 10.98 -16.29 14.91
C VAL A 1 11.23 -15.45 16.13
N LYS A 2 12.41 -15.60 16.78
CA LYS A 2 12.79 -14.75 17.92
C LYS A 2 13.62 -13.60 17.35
N PHE A 3 13.05 -12.43 17.26
CA PHE A 3 13.79 -11.19 17.01
C PHE A 3 13.63 -10.26 18.22
N ASP A 4 14.53 -9.30 18.37
CA ASP A 4 14.46 -8.33 19.46
C ASP A 4 13.34 -7.32 19.21
N LEU A 5 12.23 -7.50 19.93
CA LEU A 5 11.05 -6.65 19.80
C LEU A 5 11.35 -5.18 20.10
N ARG A 6 12.24 -4.88 21.04
CA ARG A 6 12.61 -3.50 21.36
C ARG A 6 13.32 -2.84 20.18
N ASN A 7 14.28 -3.52 19.59
CA ASN A 7 14.99 -3.03 18.41
C ASN A 7 14.05 -2.92 17.22
N ALA A 8 13.11 -3.84 17.07
CA ALA A 8 12.08 -3.75 16.02
C ALA A 8 11.20 -2.51 16.20
N ILE A 9 10.68 -2.25 17.41
CA ILE A 9 9.86 -1.06 17.68
C ILE A 9 10.66 0.23 17.43
N ASN A 10 11.93 0.29 17.83
CA ASN A 10 12.78 1.45 17.57
C ASN A 10 12.96 1.69 16.07
N SER A 11 13.26 0.63 15.30
CA SER A 11 13.40 0.71 13.84
C SER A 11 12.11 1.19 13.16
N ILE A 12 10.95 0.66 13.58
CA ILE A 12 9.66 1.12 13.03
C ILE A 12 9.36 2.58 13.43
N SER A 13 9.73 2.98 14.64
CA SER A 13 9.58 4.38 15.10
C SER A 13 10.38 5.35 14.23
N ASP A 14 11.59 4.98 13.80
CA ASP A 14 12.38 5.78 12.85
C ASP A 14 11.63 6.00 11.52
N VAL A 15 10.97 4.97 11.01
CA VAL A 15 10.14 5.07 9.79
C VAL A 15 8.94 6.00 10.03
N VAL A 16 8.23 5.82 11.15
CA VAL A 16 7.07 6.64 11.52
C VAL A 16 7.44 8.13 11.63
N MET A 17 8.59 8.44 12.19
CA MET A 17 9.08 9.82 12.31
C MET A 17 9.44 10.46 10.96
N ASN A 18 9.73 9.66 9.94
CA ASN A 18 10.12 10.14 8.61
C ASN A 18 8.99 10.14 7.58
N ARG A 19 7.87 9.47 7.85
CA ARG A 19 6.71 9.48 6.92
C ARG A 19 5.90 10.77 7.06
N PRO A 20 5.25 11.25 5.98
CA PRO A 20 4.36 12.39 6.07
C PRO A 20 3.11 12.07 6.92
N ALA A 21 2.46 13.12 7.44
CA ALA A 21 1.17 12.99 8.11
C ALA A 21 0.09 12.48 7.12
N PRO A 22 -0.88 11.68 7.61
CA PRO A 22 -1.91 11.09 6.78
C PRO A 22 -2.89 12.17 6.28
N LEU A 23 -3.33 12.04 5.03
CA LEU A 23 -4.40 12.86 4.46
C LEU A 23 -5.71 12.07 4.50
N ARG A 24 -6.56 12.40 5.45
CA ARG A 24 -7.85 11.73 5.69
C ARG A 24 -8.80 11.84 4.50
N GLU A 25 -8.69 12.90 3.71
CA GLU A 25 -9.45 13.08 2.47
C GLU A 25 -9.17 12.01 1.42
N PHE A 26 -8.01 11.35 1.49
CA PHE A 26 -7.62 10.23 0.63
C PHE A 26 -7.67 8.88 1.33
N ASP A 27 -8.42 8.80 2.43
CA ASP A 27 -8.56 7.58 3.24
C ASP A 27 -7.22 7.02 3.75
N GLN A 28 -6.21 7.89 3.89
CA GLN A 28 -4.95 7.53 4.53
C GLN A 28 -5.17 7.41 6.05
N ILE A 29 -5.18 6.19 6.52
CA ILE A 29 -5.35 5.85 7.94
C ILE A 29 -4.21 4.94 8.33
N TYR A 30 -3.38 5.40 9.26
CA TYR A 30 -2.14 4.70 9.58
C TYR A 30 -2.32 3.64 10.66
N MET A 31 -1.67 2.51 10.43
CA MET A 31 -1.58 1.37 11.34
C MET A 31 -0.83 1.74 12.63
N LYS A 32 -1.22 1.17 13.76
CA LYS A 32 -0.50 1.34 15.03
C LYS A 32 0.89 0.72 14.94
N VAL A 33 1.88 1.33 15.61
CA VAL A 33 3.31 0.94 15.51
C VAL A 33 3.54 -0.54 15.83
N ALA A 34 2.86 -1.07 16.85
CA ALA A 34 3.00 -2.48 17.22
C ALA A 34 2.56 -3.41 16.08
N ASP A 35 1.48 -3.06 15.39
CA ASP A 35 0.93 -3.84 14.28
C ASP A 35 1.77 -3.66 13.01
N MET A 36 2.39 -2.49 12.82
CA MET A 36 3.40 -2.28 11.77
C MET A 36 4.60 -3.22 11.93
N VAL A 37 5.06 -3.47 13.17
CA VAL A 37 6.15 -4.45 13.42
C VAL A 37 5.74 -5.83 12.93
N ILE A 38 4.52 -6.27 13.25
CA ILE A 38 4.00 -7.57 12.85
C ILE A 38 3.88 -7.65 11.32
N GLN A 39 3.30 -6.64 10.70
CA GLN A 39 3.11 -6.61 9.24
C GLN A 39 4.43 -6.52 8.49
N ALA A 40 5.38 -5.71 8.96
CA ALA A 40 6.69 -5.56 8.33
C ALA A 40 7.51 -6.86 8.41
N GLU A 41 7.49 -7.56 9.55
CA GLU A 41 8.12 -8.89 9.68
C GLU A 41 7.46 -9.91 8.75
N TYR A 42 6.12 -9.94 8.73
CA TYR A 42 5.38 -10.84 7.86
C TYR A 42 5.74 -10.63 6.38
N VAL A 43 5.73 -9.38 5.93
CA VAL A 43 6.13 -8.97 4.58
C VAL A 43 7.58 -9.39 4.29
N ALA A 44 8.51 -9.12 5.20
CA ALA A 44 9.92 -9.47 5.04
C ALA A 44 10.11 -10.99 4.89
N ARG A 45 9.38 -11.77 5.68
CA ARG A 45 9.45 -13.23 5.65
C ARG A 45 8.84 -13.83 4.38
N VAL A 46 7.65 -13.40 3.98
CA VAL A 46 6.96 -13.89 2.78
C VAL A 46 7.73 -13.55 1.52
N PHE A 47 8.30 -12.35 1.47
CA PHE A 47 9.03 -11.86 0.30
C PHE A 47 10.55 -11.99 0.41
N ASN A 48 11.04 -12.88 1.27
CA ASN A 48 12.48 -13.09 1.39
C ASN A 48 13.15 -13.43 0.04
N GLY A 49 14.16 -12.65 -0.33
CA GLY A 49 14.91 -12.77 -1.58
C GLY A 49 14.17 -12.38 -2.86
N LYS A 50 12.96 -11.82 -2.76
CA LYS A 50 12.07 -11.48 -3.89
C LYS A 50 12.14 -10.01 -4.27
N LYS A 51 11.81 -9.71 -5.53
CA LYS A 51 11.52 -8.37 -6.02
C LYS A 51 10.04 -8.05 -5.77
N VAL A 52 9.76 -7.00 -5.02
CA VAL A 52 8.40 -6.68 -4.57
C VAL A 52 7.99 -5.27 -4.96
N VAL A 53 6.74 -5.12 -5.39
CA VAL A 53 6.13 -3.81 -5.60
C VAL A 53 5.08 -3.53 -4.50
N PHE A 54 5.12 -2.32 -3.97
CA PHE A 54 4.08 -1.77 -3.12
C PHE A 54 3.25 -0.81 -3.98
N VAL A 55 1.94 -1.03 -4.08
CA VAL A 55 1.04 -0.11 -4.75
C VAL A 55 0.27 0.63 -3.66
N GLY A 56 0.72 1.85 -3.38
CA GLY A 56 0.33 2.61 -2.20
C GLY A 56 0.98 2.07 -0.92
N ASP A 57 1.59 2.94 -0.12
CA ASP A 57 2.18 2.56 1.18
C ASP A 57 2.24 3.73 2.17
N GLY A 58 1.08 4.33 2.47
CA GLY A 58 0.99 5.41 3.45
C GLY A 58 1.51 5.01 4.84
N ASP A 59 1.35 3.75 5.22
CA ASP A 59 1.87 3.23 6.49
C ASP A 59 3.40 3.20 6.57
N GLY A 60 4.10 3.06 5.44
CA GLY A 60 5.55 2.89 5.39
C GLY A 60 6.00 1.46 5.71
N ILE A 61 5.21 0.45 5.35
CA ILE A 61 5.56 -0.97 5.53
C ILE A 61 6.74 -1.38 4.65
N ALA A 62 6.84 -0.82 3.44
CA ALA A 62 7.99 -1.01 2.55
C ALA A 62 9.30 -0.63 3.22
N LEU A 63 9.37 0.61 3.74
CA LEU A 63 10.52 1.09 4.50
C LEU A 63 10.75 0.29 5.79
N SER A 64 9.68 -0.07 6.49
CA SER A 64 9.74 -0.83 7.73
C SER A 64 10.39 -2.20 7.50
N ALA A 65 9.96 -2.94 6.50
CA ALA A 65 10.55 -4.24 6.16
C ALA A 65 12.03 -4.12 5.75
N ALA A 66 12.37 -3.09 4.95
CA ALA A 66 13.74 -2.82 4.56
C ALA A 66 14.62 -2.39 5.76
N HIS A 67 14.08 -1.56 6.64
CA HIS A 67 14.83 -1.03 7.79
C HIS A 67 15.09 -2.08 8.86
N LEU A 68 14.13 -2.97 9.14
CA LEU A 68 14.35 -4.12 10.02
C LEU A 68 15.56 -4.96 9.56
N LYS A 69 15.68 -5.21 8.25
CA LYS A 69 16.84 -5.92 7.68
C LYS A 69 18.12 -5.09 7.73
N ALA A 70 18.03 -3.80 7.41
CA ALA A 70 19.19 -2.92 7.41
C ALA A 70 19.80 -2.72 8.81
N GLN A 71 18.99 -2.78 9.85
CA GLN A 71 19.41 -2.68 11.26
C GLN A 71 19.77 -4.05 11.89
N ASP A 72 19.85 -5.12 11.09
CA ASP A 72 20.14 -6.48 11.55
C ASP A 72 19.17 -7.00 12.65
N VAL A 73 17.94 -6.44 12.69
CA VAL A 73 16.85 -6.96 13.54
C VAL A 73 16.37 -8.31 13.03
N ILE A 74 16.35 -8.44 11.70
CA ILE A 74 16.09 -9.69 10.96
C ILE A 74 17.15 -9.86 9.87
N ASP A 75 17.47 -11.11 9.52
CA ASP A 75 18.48 -11.47 8.50
C ASP A 75 17.86 -11.85 7.13
N TYR A 76 16.56 -11.69 7.00
CA TYR A 76 15.78 -11.97 5.80
C TYR A 76 14.97 -10.74 5.35
N GLY A 77 14.45 -10.77 4.12
CA GLY A 77 13.61 -9.72 3.55
C GLY A 77 13.74 -9.65 2.03
N PRO A 78 12.97 -8.79 1.38
CA PRO A 78 13.04 -8.58 -0.05
C PRO A 78 14.45 -8.30 -0.55
N SER A 79 14.76 -8.72 -1.77
CA SER A 79 16.00 -8.34 -2.46
C SER A 79 15.93 -6.92 -3.00
N SER A 80 14.76 -6.53 -3.49
CA SER A 80 14.47 -5.14 -3.88
C SER A 80 13.00 -4.81 -3.65
N ILE A 81 12.73 -3.53 -3.39
CA ILE A 81 11.41 -2.97 -3.16
C ILE A 81 11.21 -1.79 -4.12
N THR A 82 10.07 -1.78 -4.80
CA THR A 82 9.60 -0.62 -5.58
C THR A 82 8.28 -0.12 -5.01
N LEU A 83 8.20 1.15 -4.69
CA LEU A 83 6.95 1.82 -4.29
C LEU A 83 6.34 2.56 -5.49
N LEU A 84 5.06 2.39 -5.69
CA LEU A 84 4.23 3.17 -6.60
C LEU A 84 3.15 3.88 -5.79
N ASP A 85 3.22 5.21 -5.66
CA ASP A 85 2.27 5.98 -4.84
C ASP A 85 1.89 7.29 -5.54
N PHE A 86 0.67 7.76 -5.31
CA PHE A 86 0.19 9.03 -5.87
C PHE A 86 0.59 10.25 -5.03
N ASP A 87 1.05 10.03 -3.81
CA ASP A 87 1.49 11.07 -2.87
C ASP A 87 3.01 11.26 -2.96
N GLU A 88 3.42 12.36 -3.59
CA GLU A 88 4.84 12.70 -3.79
C GLU A 88 5.59 12.85 -2.46
N ARG A 89 4.91 13.22 -1.38
CA ARG A 89 5.53 13.30 -0.04
C ARG A 89 5.95 11.91 0.45
N ILE A 90 5.12 10.89 0.19
CA ILE A 90 5.43 9.49 0.50
C ILE A 90 6.58 9.01 -0.38
N VAL A 91 6.50 9.22 -1.70
CA VAL A 91 7.55 8.86 -2.66
C VAL A 91 8.90 9.46 -2.24
N ASN A 92 8.95 10.76 -1.98
CA ASN A 92 10.17 11.46 -1.59
C ASN A 92 10.69 11.02 -0.21
N SER A 93 9.78 10.74 0.74
CA SER A 93 10.14 10.20 2.05
C SER A 93 10.85 8.85 1.91
N VAL A 94 10.32 7.96 1.08
CA VAL A 94 10.92 6.64 0.79
C VAL A 94 12.28 6.79 0.13
N LEU A 95 12.42 7.68 -0.85
CA LEU A 95 13.72 7.91 -1.51
C LEU A 95 14.77 8.46 -0.53
N ARG A 96 14.42 9.50 0.23
CA ARG A 96 15.34 10.09 1.25
C ARG A 96 15.77 9.09 2.32
N PHE A 97 14.83 8.24 2.77
CA PHE A 97 15.16 7.23 3.78
C PHE A 97 15.92 6.05 3.16
N GLY A 98 15.56 5.67 1.94
CA GLY A 98 16.18 4.57 1.20
C GLY A 98 17.67 4.77 0.97
N GLU A 99 18.14 6.01 0.73
CA GLU A 99 19.55 6.33 0.62
C GLU A 99 20.37 5.91 1.86
N LYS A 100 19.73 5.95 3.05
CA LYS A 100 20.36 5.52 4.33
C LYS A 100 20.40 4.00 4.48
N LEU A 101 19.57 3.26 3.72
CA LEU A 101 19.47 1.80 3.81
C LEU A 101 20.42 1.07 2.87
N ALA A 102 20.93 1.76 1.85
CA ALA A 102 21.90 1.18 0.93
C ALA A 102 23.18 0.78 1.70
N PRO A 103 23.79 -0.36 1.40
CA PRO A 103 23.55 -1.29 0.30
C PRO A 103 22.73 -2.54 0.66
N LYS A 104 22.12 -2.62 1.84
CA LYS A 104 21.49 -3.88 2.32
C LYS A 104 20.18 -4.23 1.62
N VAL A 105 19.38 -3.23 1.22
CA VAL A 105 18.14 -3.40 0.46
C VAL A 105 18.04 -2.32 -0.61
N GLU A 106 17.86 -2.71 -1.85
CA GLU A 106 17.55 -1.79 -2.94
C GLU A 106 16.10 -1.34 -2.81
N ILE A 107 15.89 -0.02 -2.72
CA ILE A 107 14.55 0.57 -2.67
C ILE A 107 14.43 1.71 -3.66
N THR A 108 13.35 1.67 -4.45
CA THR A 108 12.99 2.72 -5.41
C THR A 108 11.55 3.16 -5.17
N ALA A 109 11.21 4.39 -5.56
CA ALA A 109 9.86 4.89 -5.47
C ALA A 109 9.51 5.77 -6.68
N HIS A 110 8.28 5.65 -7.17
CA HIS A 110 7.80 6.37 -8.34
C HIS A 110 6.40 6.94 -8.09
N LEU A 111 6.20 8.15 -8.61
CA LEU A 111 4.90 8.78 -8.57
C LEU A 111 3.94 8.08 -9.56
N TYR A 112 2.85 7.53 -9.05
CA TYR A 112 1.89 6.77 -9.82
C TYR A 112 0.51 6.81 -9.18
N ASN A 113 -0.53 7.05 -9.96
CA ASN A 113 -1.91 6.95 -9.50
C ASN A 113 -2.57 5.67 -10.05
N VAL A 114 -3.20 4.90 -9.18
CA VAL A 114 -3.87 3.64 -9.50
C VAL A 114 -4.99 3.79 -10.56
N ALA A 115 -5.56 4.99 -10.69
CA ALA A 115 -6.55 5.30 -11.71
C ALA A 115 -5.98 5.26 -13.13
N ASP A 116 -4.69 5.53 -13.29
CA ASP A 116 -3.99 5.47 -14.57
C ASP A 116 -3.59 4.03 -14.93
N PRO A 117 -3.34 3.74 -16.21
CA PRO A 117 -2.73 2.48 -16.62
C PRO A 117 -1.40 2.24 -15.92
N LEU A 118 -1.12 0.97 -15.57
CA LEU A 118 0.20 0.61 -15.03
C LEU A 118 1.27 0.90 -16.11
N PRO A 119 2.36 1.61 -15.80
CA PRO A 119 3.42 1.87 -16.78
C PRO A 119 4.05 0.57 -17.27
N LEU A 120 4.35 0.48 -18.58
CA LEU A 120 4.86 -0.73 -19.24
C LEU A 120 6.06 -1.36 -18.56
N GLY A 121 6.99 -0.55 -18.02
CA GLY A 121 8.18 -1.02 -17.32
C GLY A 121 7.91 -1.80 -16.01
N HIS A 122 6.67 -1.81 -15.54
CA HIS A 122 6.27 -2.49 -14.30
C HIS A 122 5.43 -3.76 -14.54
N PHE A 123 5.06 -4.09 -15.79
CA PHE A 123 4.26 -5.29 -16.08
C PHE A 123 5.06 -6.58 -15.90
N GLY A 124 4.56 -7.49 -15.06
CA GLY A 124 5.10 -8.84 -14.89
C GLY A 124 6.54 -8.92 -14.35
N VAL A 125 7.05 -7.82 -13.77
CA VAL A 125 8.47 -7.67 -13.39
C VAL A 125 8.75 -8.16 -11.98
N TYR A 126 7.73 -8.19 -11.12
CA TYR A 126 7.89 -8.46 -9.71
C TYR A 126 7.48 -9.87 -9.34
N ASP A 127 8.10 -10.42 -8.29
CA ASP A 127 7.75 -11.71 -7.71
C ASP A 127 6.55 -11.62 -6.77
N GLY A 128 6.23 -10.41 -6.31
CA GLY A 128 5.09 -10.17 -5.44
C GLY A 128 4.70 -8.70 -5.34
N PHE A 129 3.51 -8.49 -4.79
CA PHE A 129 3.00 -7.16 -4.47
C PHE A 129 2.45 -7.08 -3.05
N HIS A 130 2.47 -5.89 -2.49
CA HIS A 130 1.78 -5.54 -1.24
C HIS A 130 0.86 -4.36 -1.49
N ILE A 131 -0.36 -4.41 -0.95
CA ILE A 131 -1.31 -3.30 -0.94
C ILE A 131 -2.00 -3.17 0.42
N ASN A 132 -2.17 -1.93 0.87
CA ASN A 132 -3.09 -1.52 1.93
C ASN A 132 -3.91 -0.33 1.41
N PRO A 133 -4.90 -0.57 0.54
CA PRO A 133 -5.63 0.46 -0.17
C PRO A 133 -6.78 1.02 0.66
N PRO A 134 -7.42 2.11 0.21
CA PRO A 134 -8.78 2.44 0.63
C PRO A 134 -9.69 1.23 0.45
N TRP A 135 -10.46 0.87 1.50
CA TRP A 135 -11.21 -0.40 1.46
C TRP A 135 -12.52 -0.33 0.65
N GLY A 136 -12.96 0.88 0.30
CA GLY A 136 -14.08 1.05 -0.62
C GLY A 136 -15.44 0.70 -0.01
N ALA A 137 -15.66 0.98 1.28
CA ALA A 137 -16.93 0.79 1.95
C ALA A 137 -18.11 1.46 1.20
N SER A 138 -17.87 2.59 0.54
CA SER A 138 -18.89 3.38 -0.14
C SER A 138 -19.03 3.10 -1.64
N ASN A 139 -18.22 2.20 -2.20
CA ASN A 139 -18.26 1.84 -3.64
C ASN A 139 -18.22 0.34 -3.90
N GLY A 140 -18.63 -0.48 -2.94
CA GLY A 140 -18.68 -1.92 -3.10
C GLY A 140 -17.31 -2.59 -3.28
N GLY A 141 -16.24 -2.02 -2.68
CA GLY A 141 -14.88 -2.57 -2.75
C GLY A 141 -14.14 -2.26 -4.04
N GLN A 142 -14.66 -1.37 -4.91
CA GLN A 142 -13.99 -1.03 -6.18
C GLN A 142 -12.61 -0.39 -5.98
N SER A 143 -12.40 0.33 -4.88
CA SER A 143 -11.08 0.87 -4.53
C SER A 143 -10.07 -0.26 -4.32
N VAL A 144 -10.37 -1.23 -3.45
CA VAL A 144 -9.49 -2.39 -3.22
C VAL A 144 -9.22 -3.15 -4.50
N THR A 145 -10.26 -3.41 -5.32
CA THR A 145 -10.10 -4.18 -6.56
C THR A 145 -9.21 -3.46 -7.58
N ALA A 146 -9.23 -2.12 -7.61
CA ALA A 146 -8.34 -1.35 -8.46
C ALA A 146 -6.86 -1.59 -8.09
N PHE A 147 -6.51 -1.47 -6.81
CA PHE A 147 -5.14 -1.74 -6.35
C PHE A 147 -4.74 -3.21 -6.56
N LEU A 148 -5.66 -4.15 -6.29
CA LEU A 148 -5.43 -5.57 -6.52
C LEU A 148 -5.12 -5.89 -7.98
N GLU A 149 -5.84 -5.28 -8.92
CA GLU A 149 -5.60 -5.42 -10.36
C GLU A 149 -4.21 -4.89 -10.74
N ARG A 150 -3.81 -3.71 -10.25
CA ARG A 150 -2.48 -3.15 -10.52
C ARG A 150 -1.36 -4.00 -9.94
N GLY A 151 -1.51 -4.47 -8.69
CA GLY A 151 -0.58 -5.43 -8.09
C GLY A 151 -0.49 -6.72 -8.90
N SER A 152 -1.63 -7.24 -9.35
CA SER A 152 -1.69 -8.43 -10.22
C SER A 152 -1.00 -8.23 -11.57
N GLN A 153 -1.21 -7.08 -12.23
CA GLN A 153 -0.54 -6.73 -13.48
C GLN A 153 0.98 -6.60 -13.33
N ALA A 154 1.43 -6.09 -12.18
CA ALA A 154 2.84 -5.89 -11.91
C ALA A 154 3.60 -7.20 -11.63
N THR A 155 2.91 -8.27 -11.23
CA THR A 155 3.56 -9.52 -10.83
C THR A 155 3.65 -10.54 -11.97
N ASN A 156 4.70 -11.35 -11.93
CA ASN A 156 4.93 -12.44 -12.87
C ASN A 156 3.92 -13.59 -12.71
N ALA A 157 4.03 -14.62 -13.57
CA ALA A 157 3.07 -15.73 -13.61
C ALA A 157 3.00 -16.60 -12.32
N ARG A 158 3.93 -16.43 -11.40
CA ARG A 158 3.98 -17.13 -10.10
C ARG A 158 3.90 -16.17 -8.92
N GLY A 159 3.36 -14.96 -9.17
CA GLY A 159 3.35 -13.88 -8.21
C GLY A 159 2.61 -14.19 -6.92
N LEU A 160 3.09 -13.58 -5.85
CA LEU A 160 2.44 -13.55 -4.55
C LEU A 160 1.82 -12.17 -4.33
N GLY A 161 0.71 -12.09 -3.59
CA GLY A 161 0.12 -10.82 -3.21
C GLY A 161 -0.20 -10.81 -1.72
N ILE A 162 0.26 -9.79 -1.00
CA ILE A 162 -0.23 -9.51 0.35
C ILE A 162 -1.20 -8.34 0.25
N VAL A 163 -2.42 -8.57 0.72
CA VAL A 163 -3.51 -7.58 0.69
C VAL A 163 -4.03 -7.36 2.10
N VAL A 164 -3.96 -6.13 2.56
CA VAL A 164 -4.52 -5.70 3.84
C VAL A 164 -5.94 -5.20 3.61
N ILE A 165 -6.91 -5.81 4.28
CA ILE A 165 -8.35 -5.56 4.06
C ILE A 165 -9.06 -5.45 5.40
N ALA A 166 -10.06 -4.57 5.49
CA ALA A 166 -10.96 -4.51 6.65
C ALA A 166 -11.53 -5.89 7.00
N ASP A 167 -11.46 -6.24 8.27
CA ASP A 167 -11.93 -7.53 8.79
C ASP A 167 -12.46 -7.35 10.23
N ASP A 168 -13.71 -6.88 10.33
CA ASP A 168 -14.41 -6.75 11.59
C ASP A 168 -15.77 -7.45 11.49
N PRO A 169 -15.97 -8.60 12.16
CA PRO A 169 -17.23 -9.35 12.11
C PRO A 169 -18.45 -8.56 12.59
N ASN A 170 -18.25 -7.51 13.38
CA ASN A 170 -19.32 -6.65 13.86
C ASN A 170 -19.75 -5.59 12.83
N LEU A 171 -19.00 -5.44 11.75
CA LEU A 171 -19.25 -4.47 10.68
C LEU A 171 -19.50 -5.22 9.35
N PRO A 172 -20.76 -5.49 8.97
CA PRO A 172 -21.11 -6.32 7.81
C PRO A 172 -20.42 -5.87 6.50
N TRP A 173 -20.26 -4.56 6.29
CA TRP A 173 -19.61 -4.04 5.10
C TRP A 173 -18.15 -4.52 4.94
N THR A 174 -17.44 -4.75 6.06
CA THR A 174 -16.05 -5.26 6.02
C THR A 174 -16.01 -6.67 5.47
N GLN A 175 -16.98 -7.49 5.88
CA GLN A 175 -17.10 -8.88 5.41
C GLN A 175 -17.49 -8.97 3.94
N GLU A 176 -18.30 -8.03 3.46
CA GLU A 176 -18.64 -7.91 2.04
C GLU A 176 -17.42 -7.54 1.22
N VAL A 177 -16.67 -6.51 1.61
CA VAL A 177 -15.43 -6.10 0.94
C VAL A 177 -14.40 -7.23 0.94
N LEU A 178 -14.23 -7.93 2.07
CA LEU A 178 -13.33 -9.06 2.20
C LEU A 178 -13.71 -10.20 1.24
N ARG A 179 -14.99 -10.58 1.20
CA ARG A 179 -15.52 -11.58 0.27
C ARG A 179 -15.27 -11.20 -1.18
N ASP A 180 -15.61 -9.97 -1.54
CA ASP A 180 -15.55 -9.52 -2.94
C ASP A 180 -14.11 -9.33 -3.42
N THR A 181 -13.20 -8.93 -2.52
CA THR A 181 -11.76 -8.91 -2.80
C THR A 181 -11.21 -10.32 -3.07
N GLN A 182 -11.58 -11.32 -2.26
CA GLN A 182 -11.17 -12.71 -2.49
C GLN A 182 -11.75 -13.25 -3.80
N LYS A 183 -13.02 -12.95 -4.10
CA LYS A 183 -13.66 -13.31 -5.38
C LYS A 183 -12.87 -12.72 -6.54
N ARG A 184 -12.53 -11.43 -6.49
CA ARG A 184 -11.75 -10.78 -7.55
C ARG A 184 -10.35 -11.39 -7.68
N ALA A 185 -9.69 -11.70 -6.58
CA ALA A 185 -8.39 -12.39 -6.62
C ALA A 185 -8.47 -13.75 -7.33
N ILE A 186 -9.54 -14.54 -7.08
CA ILE A 186 -9.77 -15.83 -7.76
C ILE A 186 -9.94 -15.61 -9.26
N GLU A 187 -10.72 -14.61 -9.69
CA GLU A 187 -10.90 -14.26 -11.10
C GLU A 187 -9.57 -13.86 -11.77
N LEU A 188 -8.64 -13.25 -11.01
CA LEU A 188 -7.29 -12.91 -11.47
C LEU A 188 -6.30 -14.09 -11.43
N GLY A 189 -6.77 -15.28 -11.11
CA GLY A 189 -5.97 -16.51 -11.08
C GLY A 189 -5.23 -16.78 -9.77
N TYR A 190 -5.62 -16.13 -8.69
CA TYR A 190 -5.04 -16.35 -7.35
C TYR A 190 -5.91 -17.24 -6.48
N VAL A 191 -5.28 -17.86 -5.50
CA VAL A 191 -5.94 -18.53 -4.37
C VAL A 191 -5.42 -17.95 -3.06
N VAL A 192 -6.23 -17.95 -2.01
CA VAL A 192 -5.78 -17.62 -0.65
C VAL A 192 -4.86 -18.73 -0.16
N SER A 193 -3.64 -18.38 0.23
CA SER A 193 -2.66 -19.31 0.80
C SER A 193 -2.61 -19.22 2.32
N GLU A 194 -2.84 -18.01 2.86
CA GLU A 194 -2.82 -17.73 4.28
C GLU A 194 -3.72 -16.51 4.55
N MET A 195 -4.37 -16.49 5.69
CA MET A 195 -5.10 -15.33 6.19
C MET A 195 -4.81 -15.16 7.67
N LEU A 196 -4.39 -13.96 8.04
CA LEU A 196 -4.19 -13.53 9.42
C LEU A 196 -5.33 -12.59 9.81
N PRO A 197 -6.40 -13.10 10.45
CA PRO A 197 -7.61 -12.34 10.68
C PRO A 197 -7.41 -11.29 11.78
N GLN A 198 -8.08 -10.15 11.67
CA GLN A 198 -8.17 -9.10 12.70
C GLN A 198 -6.81 -8.68 13.28
N LEU A 199 -5.80 -8.63 12.42
CA LEU A 199 -4.40 -8.50 12.81
C LEU A 199 -4.01 -7.07 13.22
N HIS A 200 -4.60 -6.04 12.57
CA HIS A 200 -4.13 -4.68 12.72
C HIS A 200 -5.21 -3.74 13.27
N LEU A 201 -4.75 -2.79 14.07
CA LEU A 201 -5.50 -1.62 14.54
C LEU A 201 -4.91 -0.34 13.94
N TYR A 202 -5.71 0.70 13.88
CA TYR A 202 -5.40 1.96 13.22
C TYR A 202 -5.50 3.15 14.18
N HIS A 203 -4.87 4.25 13.80
CA HIS A 203 -5.07 5.56 14.42
C HIS A 203 -6.33 6.20 13.82
N LEU A 204 -7.49 5.81 14.35
CA LEU A 204 -8.81 6.19 13.86
C LEU A 204 -9.73 6.45 15.06
N ASP A 205 -10.00 7.74 15.35
CA ASP A 205 -10.71 8.16 16.55
C ASP A 205 -12.21 7.83 16.49
N ASP A 206 -12.80 7.85 15.30
CA ASP A 206 -14.22 7.57 15.04
C ASP A 206 -14.53 6.08 14.90
N ALA A 207 -13.51 5.23 14.76
CA ALA A 207 -13.64 3.77 14.77
C ALA A 207 -12.39 3.10 15.36
N PRO A 208 -12.10 3.28 16.67
CA PRO A 208 -10.84 2.87 17.30
C PRO A 208 -10.61 1.36 17.34
N ASP A 209 -11.68 0.58 17.22
CA ASP A 209 -11.65 -0.88 17.25
C ASP A 209 -11.70 -1.52 15.87
N LEU A 210 -11.79 -0.72 14.81
CA LEU A 210 -11.78 -1.22 13.43
C LEU A 210 -10.48 -1.98 13.14
N ARG A 211 -10.64 -3.20 12.63
CA ARG A 211 -9.52 -4.12 12.36
C ARG A 211 -9.42 -4.45 10.88
N SER A 212 -8.23 -4.86 10.50
CA SER A 212 -7.97 -5.48 9.21
C SER A 212 -7.28 -6.82 9.35
N CYS A 213 -7.40 -7.65 8.32
CA CYS A 213 -6.62 -8.87 8.14
C CYS A 213 -5.49 -8.65 7.15
N SER A 214 -4.53 -9.56 7.15
CA SER A 214 -3.54 -9.71 6.09
C SER A 214 -3.83 -11.01 5.33
N CYS A 215 -4.15 -10.90 4.02
CA CYS A 215 -4.38 -12.03 3.14
C CYS A 215 -3.17 -12.24 2.22
N LEU A 216 -2.61 -13.45 2.24
CA LEU A 216 -1.61 -13.89 1.27
C LEU A 216 -2.29 -14.63 0.13
N PHE A 217 -2.17 -14.09 -1.06
CA PHE A 217 -2.62 -14.70 -2.30
C PHE A 217 -1.44 -15.29 -3.07
N ARG A 218 -1.63 -16.46 -3.68
CA ARG A 218 -0.66 -17.10 -4.56
C ARG A 218 -1.29 -17.34 -5.93
N ARG A 219 -0.63 -16.87 -6.99
CA ARG A 219 -1.10 -17.11 -8.37
C ARG A 219 -0.93 -18.58 -8.74
N VAL A 220 -2.01 -19.19 -9.21
CA VAL A 220 -2.07 -20.61 -9.62
C VAL A 220 -2.47 -20.78 -11.08
N VAL A 221 -3.09 -19.74 -11.67
CA VAL A 221 -3.42 -19.70 -13.09
C VAL A 221 -2.73 -18.47 -13.70
N PRO A 222 -2.04 -18.61 -14.84
CA PRO A 222 -1.49 -17.45 -15.56
C PRO A 222 -2.60 -16.42 -15.79
N SER A 223 -2.27 -15.15 -15.62
CA SER A 223 -3.23 -14.09 -15.91
C SER A 223 -3.68 -14.19 -17.36
N LEU A 224 -4.99 -14.26 -17.58
CA LEU A 224 -5.59 -14.10 -18.90
C LEU A 224 -5.66 -12.62 -19.33
N MET A 225 -5.29 -11.69 -18.43
CA MET A 225 -5.18 -10.28 -18.77
C MET A 225 -3.97 -10.12 -19.69
N GLU A 226 -4.23 -9.66 -20.90
CA GLU A 226 -3.18 -9.17 -21.79
C GLU A 226 -2.31 -8.14 -21.06
N ASN A 227 -1.07 -7.92 -21.53
CA ASN A 227 -0.15 -6.90 -21.00
C ASN A 227 -0.69 -5.49 -21.29
N SER A 228 -1.95 -5.26 -21.01
CA SER A 228 -2.68 -4.02 -21.17
C SER A 228 -3.28 -3.61 -19.83
N SER A 229 -3.28 -2.34 -19.60
CA SER A 229 -3.88 -1.71 -18.43
C SER A 229 -4.63 -0.48 -18.90
N ASP A 230 -5.91 -0.42 -18.59
CA ASP A 230 -6.74 0.72 -18.94
C ASP A 230 -6.88 1.68 -17.76
N LYS A 231 -7.16 2.95 -18.06
CA LYS A 231 -7.58 3.93 -17.08
C LYS A 231 -8.88 3.46 -16.43
N LEU A 232 -9.04 3.69 -15.13
CA LEU A 232 -10.27 3.35 -14.43
C LEU A 232 -11.43 4.19 -14.98
N SER A 233 -12.60 3.56 -15.14
CA SER A 233 -13.81 4.24 -15.57
C SER A 233 -14.33 5.22 -14.51
N ALA A 234 -15.09 6.22 -14.93
CA ALA A 234 -15.71 7.21 -14.02
C ALA A 234 -16.55 6.56 -12.90
N ASP A 235 -17.23 5.46 -13.18
CA ASP A 235 -18.00 4.72 -12.18
C ASP A 235 -17.10 4.11 -11.09
N ARG A 236 -15.90 3.65 -11.43
CA ARG A 236 -14.93 3.12 -10.48
C ARG A 236 -14.25 4.21 -9.66
N LEU A 237 -14.20 5.45 -10.15
CA LEU A 237 -13.64 6.59 -9.43
C LEU A 237 -14.63 7.20 -8.42
N ARG A 238 -15.93 6.92 -8.60
CA ARG A 238 -16.98 7.45 -7.71
C ARG A 238 -16.86 6.86 -6.31
N ASN A 239 -16.95 7.72 -5.29
CA ASN A 239 -16.83 7.35 -3.87
C ASN A 239 -15.54 6.56 -3.54
N PHE A 240 -14.46 6.79 -4.29
CA PHE A 240 -13.23 6.02 -4.19
C PHE A 240 -12.59 6.11 -2.81
N TYR A 241 -12.61 7.29 -2.20
CA TYR A 241 -12.08 7.56 -0.85
C TYR A 241 -13.17 7.67 0.22
N GLY A 242 -14.42 7.34 -0.10
CA GLY A 242 -15.54 7.41 0.81
C GLY A 242 -16.80 7.97 0.16
N LYS A 243 -17.87 8.11 0.93
CA LYS A 243 -19.15 8.63 0.45
C LYS A 243 -18.99 10.06 -0.05
N ASN A 244 -19.38 10.30 -1.30
CA ASN A 244 -19.26 11.59 -1.99
C ASN A 244 -17.81 12.12 -2.12
N ASN A 245 -16.84 11.23 -2.01
CA ASN A 245 -15.42 11.55 -2.17
C ASN A 245 -14.82 10.75 -3.34
N PRO A 246 -14.97 11.23 -4.59
CA PRO A 246 -14.44 10.59 -5.78
C PRO A 246 -12.92 10.81 -5.91
N LEU A 247 -12.27 9.95 -6.69
CA LEU A 247 -10.89 10.17 -7.10
C LEU A 247 -10.85 11.19 -8.25
N THR A 248 -10.55 12.44 -7.94
CA THR A 248 -10.42 13.55 -8.90
C THR A 248 -9.01 14.13 -8.96
N TYR A 249 -8.22 13.89 -7.93
CA TYR A 249 -6.83 14.35 -7.87
C TYR A 249 -5.90 13.30 -8.46
N LYS A 250 -5.00 13.78 -9.32
CA LYS A 250 -3.97 12.93 -9.93
C LYS A 250 -2.84 12.66 -8.95
N TYR A 251 -2.35 13.72 -8.32
CA TYR A 251 -1.24 13.65 -7.38
C TYR A 251 -1.39 14.62 -6.21
N VAL A 252 -0.86 14.19 -5.07
CA VAL A 252 -0.45 15.09 -4.01
C VAL A 252 0.98 15.49 -4.28
N ARG A 253 1.26 16.78 -4.50
CA ARG A 253 2.59 17.31 -4.79
C ARG A 253 3.24 17.85 -3.53
N GLU A 254 4.46 17.43 -3.24
CA GLU A 254 5.26 18.00 -2.17
C GLU A 254 5.71 19.41 -2.56
N THR A 255 5.40 20.42 -1.74
CA THR A 255 5.88 21.78 -1.97
C THR A 255 7.18 22.02 -1.21
N PRO A 256 8.24 22.55 -1.87
CA PRO A 256 9.49 22.89 -1.20
C PRO A 256 9.26 23.90 -0.09
N ASP A 257 9.96 23.72 1.03
CA ASP A 257 9.92 24.62 2.16
C ASP A 257 10.66 25.94 1.84
N LEU A 258 9.92 26.95 1.45
CA LEU A 258 10.47 28.30 1.26
C LEU A 258 10.33 29.18 2.52
N ASN A 259 9.64 28.72 3.57
CA ASN A 259 9.44 29.46 4.82
C ASN A 259 9.48 28.52 6.04
N VAL A 260 10.42 28.75 6.93
CA VAL A 260 10.70 27.98 8.14
C VAL A 260 9.53 27.92 9.16
N ASN A 261 8.46 28.69 8.97
CA ASN A 261 7.38 28.89 9.94
C ASN A 261 6.05 28.18 9.58
N ARG A 262 5.99 27.31 8.57
CA ARG A 262 4.79 26.52 8.29
C ARG A 262 4.89 25.14 8.93
N GLU A 263 3.80 24.72 9.58
CA GLU A 263 3.68 23.35 10.08
C GLU A 263 3.92 22.35 8.95
N ALA A 264 4.64 21.28 9.22
CA ALA A 264 5.04 20.27 8.23
C ALA A 264 3.85 19.69 7.46
N ASP A 265 2.66 19.72 8.06
CA ASP A 265 1.43 19.16 7.51
C ASP A 265 0.78 19.99 6.39
N GLN A 266 1.24 21.23 6.14
CA GLN A 266 0.66 22.14 5.13
C GLN A 266 1.53 22.29 3.86
N ARG A 267 2.52 21.41 3.66
CA ARG A 267 3.52 21.53 2.58
C ARG A 267 3.17 20.69 1.37
N TYR A 268 1.95 20.75 0.89
CA TYR A 268 1.55 20.08 -0.32
C TYR A 268 0.56 20.90 -1.13
N SER A 269 0.43 20.54 -2.39
CA SER A 269 -0.63 21.00 -3.29
C SER A 269 -1.29 19.82 -3.97
N LEU A 270 -2.52 19.99 -4.41
CA LEU A 270 -3.30 18.96 -5.06
C LEU A 270 -3.32 19.21 -6.58
N GLU A 271 -2.87 18.23 -7.36
CA GLU A 271 -2.91 18.23 -8.81
C GLU A 271 -4.14 17.46 -9.29
N HIS A 272 -5.09 18.14 -9.93
CA HIS A 272 -6.25 17.49 -10.53
C HIS A 272 -5.91 16.76 -11.82
N TYR A 273 -6.71 15.75 -12.17
CA TYR A 273 -6.81 15.32 -13.55
C TYR A 273 -7.38 16.47 -14.41
N GLU A 274 -6.93 16.58 -15.67
CA GLU A 274 -7.35 17.68 -16.56
C GLU A 274 -8.86 17.75 -16.74
N GLU A 275 -9.52 16.59 -16.80
CA GLU A 275 -10.97 16.46 -16.94
C GLU A 275 -11.79 17.00 -15.74
N PHE A 276 -11.14 17.28 -14.59
CA PHE A 276 -11.78 17.80 -13.37
C PHE A 276 -11.25 19.16 -12.94
N ARG A 277 -10.50 19.88 -13.81
CA ARG A 277 -9.93 21.19 -13.45
C ARG A 277 -10.96 22.31 -13.36
N ASP A 278 -12.09 22.16 -14.05
CA ASP A 278 -13.14 23.18 -14.18
C ASP A 278 -14.47 22.79 -13.49
N ALA A 279 -14.47 21.79 -12.62
CA ALA A 279 -15.66 21.25 -11.96
C ALA A 279 -15.89 21.82 -10.54
#